data_e13f01c44cb2a34dd819cc31f9fbde01
#
_entry.id   e13f01c44cb2a34dd819cc31f9fbde01
#
_cell.length_a   1.000
_cell.length_b   1.000
_cell.length_c   1.000
_cell.angle_alpha   90.00
_cell.angle_beta   90.00
_cell.angle_gamma   90.00
#
_symmetry.space_group_name_H-M   'P 1'
#
loop_
_entity.id
_entity.type
_entity.pdbx_description
1 polymer ?
#
loop_
_entity_poly.entity_id
_entity_poly.type
_entity_poly.pdbx_seq_one_letter_code
_entity_poly.pdbx_strand_id
1 'polypeptide(L)'
;MPGTKEIRMKIRSVQNTRKITKAMEMVAASKMRKAQERMRHARPYGEKIRNVAAHISHANPEYRHPFLVDRDSVKRVGIIVITTDKGLCGALNTNLLRLVLAQYKEWQTQGEEIEVCAIGNKGFGFMQRLGAKLSSHIVQLGDRPQMDKLIGAVKVMLDGYTSDRFDRLMLGYTRFVNTMKQEPVIEQLLPLSGERLGAPETVWDYIYEPEARAVLDQVMTRYIEALIYQAVSENMASEQSARMVAMKAASDNAATLIDELTLIYNKNRQAGITKELSEIVGGAAAV
;
A
#
# COMPACT_ATOMS: atom_id res chain seq x y z
N MET A 1 7.81 17.86 40.46
CA MET A 1 6.79 18.17 39.43
C MET A 1 7.48 18.93 38.30
N PRO A 2 7.16 18.74 37.02
CA PRO A 2 7.74 19.49 35.95
C PRO A 2 7.46 20.99 36.15
N GLY A 3 8.48 21.84 35.92
CA GLY A 3 8.36 23.29 36.12
C GLY A 3 7.35 23.91 35.13
N THR A 4 6.69 24.99 35.51
CA THR A 4 5.74 25.74 34.67
C THR A 4 6.30 26.10 33.30
N LYS A 5 7.60 26.40 33.22
CA LYS A 5 8.31 26.67 31.96
C LYS A 5 8.37 25.46 31.03
N GLU A 6 8.60 24.28 31.59
CA GLU A 6 8.68 23.02 30.84
C GLU A 6 7.31 22.64 30.25
N ILE A 7 6.23 22.75 31.04
CA ILE A 7 4.86 22.48 30.57
C ILE A 7 4.48 23.44 29.43
N ARG A 8 4.83 24.72 29.55
CA ARG A 8 4.60 25.74 28.51
C ARG A 8 5.32 25.39 27.19
N MET A 9 6.58 24.94 27.29
CA MET A 9 7.32 24.48 26.11
C MET A 9 6.67 23.25 25.46
N LYS A 10 6.17 22.30 26.26
CA LYS A 10 5.46 21.11 25.79
C LYS A 10 4.15 21.46 25.08
N ILE A 11 3.35 22.40 25.66
CA ILE A 11 2.14 22.93 25.01
C ILE A 11 2.48 23.49 23.61
N ARG A 12 3.51 24.32 23.52
CA ARG A 12 3.93 24.91 22.23
C ARG A 12 4.38 23.86 21.22
N SER A 13 5.10 22.83 21.65
CA SER A 13 5.52 21.72 20.80
C SER A 13 4.32 20.96 20.26
N VAL A 14 3.34 20.61 21.11
CA VAL A 14 2.12 19.88 20.70
C VAL A 14 1.25 20.75 19.78
N GLN A 15 1.16 22.07 20.02
CA GLN A 15 0.47 22.99 19.11
C GLN A 15 1.10 23.01 17.71
N ASN A 16 2.42 22.98 17.61
CA ASN A 16 3.11 22.87 16.32
C ASN A 16 2.85 21.53 15.65
N THR A 17 2.91 20.42 16.40
CA THR A 17 2.56 19.08 15.88
C THR A 17 1.13 19.06 15.33
N ARG A 18 0.16 19.64 16.05
CA ARG A 18 -1.25 19.75 15.59
C ARG A 18 -1.36 20.50 14.27
N LYS A 19 -0.62 21.60 14.10
CA LYS A 19 -0.62 22.36 12.84
C LYS A 19 -0.07 21.53 11.68
N ILE A 20 1.01 20.78 11.92
CA ILE A 20 1.61 19.89 10.92
C ILE A 20 0.66 18.77 10.55
N THR A 21 0.09 18.07 11.53
CA THR A 21 -0.84 16.95 11.25
C THR A 21 -2.09 17.43 10.52
N LYS A 22 -2.62 18.61 10.86
CA LYS A 22 -3.78 19.20 10.15
C LYS A 22 -3.44 19.54 8.69
N ALA A 23 -2.25 20.09 8.44
CA ALA A 23 -1.79 20.34 7.07
C ALA A 23 -1.61 19.03 6.29
N MET A 24 -1.03 18.00 6.92
CA MET A 24 -0.86 16.67 6.29
C MET A 24 -2.21 16.00 5.99
N GLU A 25 -3.22 16.15 6.83
CA GLU A 25 -4.59 15.68 6.58
C GLU A 25 -5.15 16.29 5.29
N MET A 26 -5.04 17.62 5.13
CA MET A 26 -5.54 18.32 3.93
C MET A 26 -4.78 17.91 2.66
N VAL A 27 -3.47 17.77 2.73
CA VAL A 27 -2.65 17.31 1.61
C VAL A 27 -3.01 15.87 1.22
N ALA A 28 -3.18 14.98 2.22
CA ALA A 28 -3.59 13.59 1.97
C ALA A 28 -4.98 13.52 1.33
N ALA A 29 -5.94 14.32 1.77
CA ALA A 29 -7.28 14.42 1.17
C ALA A 29 -7.23 14.83 -0.32
N SER A 30 -6.41 15.83 -0.65
CA SER A 30 -6.21 16.26 -2.05
C SER A 30 -5.57 15.17 -2.91
N LYS A 31 -4.53 14.49 -2.39
CA LYS A 31 -3.83 13.40 -3.09
C LYS A 31 -4.73 12.17 -3.26
N MET A 32 -5.58 11.87 -2.28
CA MET A 32 -6.56 10.78 -2.36
C MET A 32 -7.52 10.98 -3.53
N ARG A 33 -8.09 12.19 -3.69
CA ARG A 33 -8.98 12.47 -4.83
C ARG A 33 -8.30 12.21 -6.17
N LYS A 34 -7.07 12.70 -6.34
CA LYS A 34 -6.28 12.48 -7.56
C LYS A 34 -5.94 10.99 -7.78
N ALA A 35 -5.71 10.23 -6.72
CA ALA A 35 -5.46 8.79 -6.81
C ALA A 35 -6.74 8.03 -7.22
N GLN A 36 -7.90 8.39 -6.67
CA GLN A 36 -9.19 7.82 -7.07
C GLN A 36 -9.54 8.13 -8.52
N GLU A 37 -9.29 9.35 -9.00
CA GLU A 37 -9.48 9.71 -10.41
C GLU A 37 -8.62 8.82 -11.32
N ARG A 38 -7.34 8.65 -11.01
CA ARG A 38 -6.45 7.76 -11.77
C ARG A 38 -6.93 6.31 -11.78
N MET A 39 -7.35 5.79 -10.63
CA MET A 39 -7.90 4.44 -10.52
C MET A 39 -9.14 4.27 -11.41
N ARG A 40 -10.04 5.26 -11.45
CA ARG A 40 -11.22 5.24 -12.33
C ARG A 40 -10.84 5.28 -13.80
N HIS A 41 -9.84 6.08 -14.16
CA HIS A 41 -9.36 6.16 -15.55
C HIS A 41 -8.61 4.90 -16.02
N ALA A 42 -7.99 4.15 -15.11
CA ALA A 42 -7.28 2.92 -15.46
C ALA A 42 -8.23 1.72 -15.68
N ARG A 43 -9.38 1.67 -15.01
CA ARG A 43 -10.35 0.56 -15.11
C ARG A 43 -10.79 0.21 -16.54
N PRO A 44 -11.24 1.17 -17.39
CA PRO A 44 -11.71 0.84 -18.73
C PRO A 44 -10.64 0.16 -19.61
N TYR A 45 -9.38 0.55 -19.43
CA TYR A 45 -8.27 -0.07 -20.14
C TYR A 45 -8.08 -1.53 -19.73
N GLY A 46 -8.07 -1.81 -18.42
CA GLY A 46 -7.98 -3.18 -17.90
C GLY A 46 -9.15 -4.07 -18.36
N GLU A 47 -10.38 -3.54 -18.36
CA GLU A 47 -11.56 -4.25 -18.84
C GLU A 47 -11.49 -4.56 -20.34
N LYS A 48 -11.09 -3.59 -21.14
CA LYS A 48 -10.97 -3.80 -22.60
C LYS A 48 -9.88 -4.80 -22.97
N ILE A 49 -8.69 -4.70 -22.35
CA ILE A 49 -7.61 -5.68 -22.56
C ILE A 49 -8.04 -7.08 -22.12
N ARG A 50 -8.72 -7.20 -20.97
CA ARG A 50 -9.28 -8.47 -20.52
C ARG A 50 -10.22 -9.07 -21.56
N ASN A 51 -11.15 -8.29 -22.10
CA ASN A 51 -12.10 -8.76 -23.10
C ASN A 51 -11.39 -9.22 -24.38
N VAL A 52 -10.38 -8.47 -24.85
CA VAL A 52 -9.57 -8.87 -26.00
C VAL A 52 -8.84 -10.20 -25.73
N ALA A 53 -8.20 -10.33 -24.54
CA ALA A 53 -7.52 -11.58 -24.14
C ALA A 53 -8.49 -12.78 -24.08
N ALA A 54 -9.70 -12.57 -23.55
CA ALA A 54 -10.75 -13.60 -23.50
C ALA A 54 -11.17 -14.04 -24.90
N HIS A 55 -11.40 -13.08 -25.82
CA HIS A 55 -11.76 -13.40 -27.21
C HIS A 55 -10.68 -14.21 -27.92
N ILE A 56 -9.41 -13.74 -27.89
CA ILE A 56 -8.32 -14.43 -28.59
C ILE A 56 -8.10 -15.84 -28.00
N SER A 57 -8.21 -15.98 -26.69
CA SER A 57 -8.04 -17.27 -26.02
C SER A 57 -9.16 -18.26 -26.38
N HIS A 58 -10.42 -17.80 -26.58
CA HIS A 58 -11.54 -18.63 -27.00
C HIS A 58 -11.50 -18.99 -28.50
N ALA A 59 -11.07 -18.05 -29.33
CA ALA A 59 -10.97 -18.24 -30.78
C ALA A 59 -9.84 -19.21 -31.18
N ASN A 60 -8.81 -19.36 -30.34
CA ASN A 60 -7.64 -20.19 -30.59
C ASN A 60 -7.44 -21.25 -29.48
N PRO A 61 -8.31 -22.25 -29.35
CA PRO A 61 -8.24 -23.23 -28.26
C PRO A 61 -7.02 -24.16 -28.35
N GLU A 62 -6.40 -24.27 -29.52
CA GLU A 62 -5.20 -25.09 -29.74
C GLU A 62 -3.95 -24.47 -29.08
N TYR A 63 -3.89 -23.14 -28.94
CA TYR A 63 -2.80 -22.44 -28.27
C TYR A 63 -3.20 -21.97 -26.89
N ARG A 64 -2.67 -22.62 -25.87
CA ARG A 64 -2.79 -22.17 -24.47
C ARG A 64 -1.57 -21.33 -24.08
N HIS A 65 -1.80 -20.04 -23.85
CA HIS A 65 -0.74 -19.16 -23.36
C HIS A 65 -0.20 -19.65 -21.99
N PRO A 66 1.13 -19.61 -21.74
CA PRO A 66 1.72 -20.07 -20.47
C PRO A 66 1.08 -19.47 -19.22
N PHE A 67 0.53 -18.25 -19.30
CA PHE A 67 -0.16 -17.58 -18.19
C PHE A 67 -1.53 -18.15 -17.86
N LEU A 68 -2.07 -19.06 -18.69
CA LEU A 68 -3.39 -19.71 -18.51
C LEU A 68 -3.28 -21.20 -18.12
N VAL A 69 -2.05 -21.72 -18.08
CA VAL A 69 -1.82 -23.13 -17.80
C VAL A 69 -1.55 -23.31 -16.31
N ASP A 70 -2.44 -24.06 -15.65
CA ASP A 70 -2.21 -24.50 -14.27
C ASP A 70 -1.06 -25.52 -14.22
N ARG A 71 -0.24 -25.44 -13.19
CA ARG A 71 0.86 -26.38 -12.96
C ARG A 71 0.43 -27.45 -11.96
N ASP A 72 0.75 -28.71 -12.23
CA ASP A 72 0.34 -29.86 -11.41
C ASP A 72 0.94 -29.82 -9.99
N SER A 73 2.10 -29.19 -9.80
CA SER A 73 2.73 -29.02 -8.51
C SER A 73 3.35 -27.63 -8.36
N VAL A 74 3.09 -26.98 -7.23
CA VAL A 74 3.67 -25.67 -6.90
C VAL A 74 4.82 -25.93 -5.94
N LYS A 75 6.03 -25.57 -6.35
CA LYS A 75 7.26 -25.64 -5.52
C LYS A 75 7.94 -24.29 -5.38
N ARG A 76 7.69 -23.38 -6.31
CA ARG A 76 8.38 -22.09 -6.41
C ARG A 76 7.35 -20.99 -6.58
N VAL A 77 7.28 -20.13 -5.59
CA VAL A 77 6.30 -19.03 -5.54
C VAL A 77 7.01 -17.69 -5.69
N GLY A 78 6.58 -16.91 -6.68
CA GLY A 78 6.91 -15.50 -6.75
C GLY A 78 5.82 -14.67 -6.07
N ILE A 79 6.19 -13.65 -5.31
CA ILE A 79 5.23 -12.71 -4.75
C ILE A 79 5.65 -11.25 -5.01
N ILE A 80 4.74 -10.47 -5.56
CA ILE A 80 4.87 -9.02 -5.71
C ILE A 80 4.15 -8.38 -4.53
N VAL A 81 4.88 -7.65 -3.68
CA VAL A 81 4.32 -6.99 -2.49
C VAL A 81 4.33 -5.48 -2.69
N ILE A 82 3.15 -4.87 -2.74
CA ILE A 82 2.97 -3.44 -2.95
C ILE A 82 2.71 -2.75 -1.61
N THR A 83 3.63 -1.88 -1.22
CA THR A 83 3.57 -1.10 0.02
C THR A 83 3.80 0.39 -0.28
N THR A 84 3.83 1.20 0.76
CA THR A 84 4.11 2.63 0.63
C THR A 84 5.60 2.95 0.77
N ASP A 85 6.03 4.04 0.17
CA ASP A 85 7.38 4.57 0.40
C ASP A 85 7.49 5.28 1.76
N LYS A 86 6.44 6.01 2.14
CA LYS A 86 6.39 6.82 3.35
C LYS A 86 5.43 6.22 4.38
N GLY A 87 5.69 6.48 5.66
CA GLY A 87 4.82 6.08 6.77
C GLY A 87 3.66 7.06 7.02
N LEU A 88 3.23 7.10 8.28
CA LEU A 88 2.14 7.93 8.79
C LEU A 88 0.77 7.65 8.15
N CYS A 89 0.57 6.44 7.68
CA CYS A 89 -0.68 5.92 7.11
C CYS A 89 -1.36 4.89 8.04
N GLY A 90 -1.25 5.08 9.34
CA GLY A 90 -1.80 4.17 10.34
C GLY A 90 -1.24 2.74 10.23
N ALA A 91 -2.10 1.77 10.32
CA ALA A 91 -1.75 0.34 10.28
C ALA A 91 -1.71 -0.27 8.87
N LEU A 92 -1.86 0.53 7.80
CA LEU A 92 -1.99 0.04 6.42
C LEU A 92 -0.88 -0.96 6.05
N ASN A 93 0.40 -0.53 6.14
CA ASN A 93 1.52 -1.41 5.80
C ASN A 93 1.65 -2.59 6.78
N THR A 94 1.43 -2.36 8.06
CA THR A 94 1.55 -3.40 9.09
C THR A 94 0.53 -4.52 8.86
N ASN A 95 -0.70 -4.17 8.49
CA ASN A 95 -1.75 -5.16 8.23
C ASN A 95 -1.42 -6.00 6.98
N LEU A 96 -0.99 -5.37 5.89
CA LEU A 96 -0.56 -6.08 4.68
C LEU A 96 0.66 -6.97 4.96
N LEU A 97 1.69 -6.44 5.61
CA LEU A 97 2.92 -7.19 5.89
C LEU A 97 2.69 -8.33 6.87
N ARG A 98 1.74 -8.20 7.81
CA ARG A 98 1.32 -9.31 8.68
C ARG A 98 0.67 -10.43 7.86
N LEU A 99 -0.23 -10.09 6.93
CA LEU A 99 -0.88 -11.05 6.04
C LEU A 99 0.16 -11.77 5.16
N VAL A 100 1.05 -10.99 4.54
CA VAL A 100 2.13 -11.53 3.70
C VAL A 100 3.07 -12.45 4.51
N LEU A 101 3.42 -12.08 5.74
CA LEU A 101 4.26 -12.90 6.61
C LEU A 101 3.59 -14.21 7.00
N ALA A 102 2.28 -14.19 7.27
CA ALA A 102 1.53 -15.41 7.57
C ALA A 102 1.55 -16.37 6.39
N GLN A 103 1.26 -15.86 5.19
CA GLN A 103 1.28 -16.64 3.96
C GLN A 103 2.69 -17.12 3.59
N TYR A 104 3.71 -16.30 3.78
CA TYR A 104 5.12 -16.65 3.56
C TYR A 104 5.54 -17.83 4.43
N LYS A 105 5.16 -17.83 5.72
CA LYS A 105 5.45 -18.95 6.64
C LYS A 105 4.72 -20.24 6.25
N GLU A 106 3.49 -20.13 5.79
CA GLU A 106 2.71 -21.26 5.30
C GLU A 106 3.40 -21.92 4.10
N TRP A 107 3.80 -21.16 3.10
CA TRP A 107 4.56 -21.66 1.95
C TRP A 107 5.90 -22.29 2.34
N GLN A 108 6.64 -21.67 3.28
CA GLN A 108 7.86 -22.26 3.83
C GLN A 108 7.62 -23.61 4.51
N THR A 109 6.51 -23.75 5.25
CA THR A 109 6.14 -25.01 5.91
C THR A 109 5.78 -26.09 4.88
N GLN A 110 5.25 -25.70 3.73
CA GLN A 110 4.96 -26.58 2.59
C GLN A 110 6.20 -26.93 1.77
N GLY A 111 7.35 -26.34 2.11
CA GLY A 111 8.62 -26.59 1.41
C GLY A 111 8.75 -25.82 0.10
N GLU A 112 7.96 -24.77 -0.11
CA GLU A 112 8.02 -23.95 -1.31
C GLU A 112 9.17 -22.93 -1.23
N GLU A 113 9.88 -22.75 -2.35
CA GLU A 113 10.86 -21.66 -2.51
C GLU A 113 10.14 -20.35 -2.84
N ILE A 114 10.47 -19.29 -2.10
CA ILE A 114 9.77 -18.02 -2.24
C ILE A 114 10.73 -16.92 -2.67
N GLU A 115 10.39 -16.24 -3.77
CA GLU A 115 11.10 -15.04 -4.19
C GLU A 115 10.16 -13.83 -4.20
N VAL A 116 10.68 -12.68 -3.78
CA VAL A 116 9.89 -11.49 -3.53
C VAL A 116 10.30 -10.36 -4.47
N CYS A 117 9.31 -9.71 -5.10
CA CYS A 117 9.45 -8.40 -5.69
C CYS A 117 8.81 -7.38 -4.75
N ALA A 118 9.58 -6.42 -4.25
CA ALA A 118 9.08 -5.41 -3.33
C ALA A 118 8.86 -4.06 -4.03
N ILE A 119 7.61 -3.58 -4.03
CA ILE A 119 7.25 -2.25 -4.50
C ILE A 119 6.95 -1.37 -3.28
N GLY A 120 7.74 -0.30 -3.11
CA GLY A 120 7.68 0.60 -1.97
C GLY A 120 8.69 0.29 -0.86
N ASN A 121 9.20 1.36 -0.28
CA ASN A 121 10.32 1.28 0.69
C ASN A 121 9.96 0.51 1.98
N LYS A 122 8.69 0.55 2.41
CA LYS A 122 8.25 -0.14 3.65
C LYS A 122 8.28 -1.65 3.51
N GLY A 123 7.84 -2.18 2.37
CA GLY A 123 7.91 -3.60 2.05
C GLY A 123 9.34 -4.07 1.80
N PHE A 124 10.11 -3.31 1.02
CA PHE A 124 11.51 -3.60 0.77
C PHE A 124 12.30 -3.77 2.08
N GLY A 125 12.26 -2.77 2.97
CA GLY A 125 12.98 -2.83 4.24
C GLY A 125 12.46 -3.91 5.20
N PHE A 126 11.19 -4.31 5.11
CA PHE A 126 10.64 -5.43 5.88
C PHE A 126 11.14 -6.77 5.36
N MET A 127 11.05 -7.01 4.05
CA MET A 127 11.49 -8.26 3.42
C MET A 127 13.00 -8.49 3.55
N GLN A 128 13.78 -7.41 3.45
CA GLN A 128 15.24 -7.47 3.68
C GLN A 128 15.56 -7.91 5.12
N ARG A 129 14.87 -7.37 6.13
CA ARG A 129 15.05 -7.78 7.53
C ARG A 129 14.58 -9.21 7.80
N LEU A 130 13.57 -9.67 7.07
CA LEU A 130 13.09 -11.06 7.14
C LEU A 130 14.10 -12.05 6.55
N GLY A 131 15.07 -11.59 5.77
CA GLY A 131 16.00 -12.45 5.02
C GLY A 131 15.38 -13.10 3.80
N ALA A 132 14.26 -12.54 3.28
CA ALA A 132 13.59 -13.06 2.09
C ALA A 132 14.47 -12.88 0.84
N LYS A 133 14.40 -13.83 -0.08
CA LYS A 133 15.10 -13.76 -1.37
C LYS A 133 14.42 -12.71 -2.26
N LEU A 134 15.07 -11.55 -2.40
CA LEU A 134 14.57 -10.43 -3.21
C LEU A 134 15.08 -10.58 -4.65
N SER A 135 14.15 -10.75 -5.60
CA SER A 135 14.44 -10.82 -7.05
C SER A 135 14.51 -9.43 -7.68
N SER A 136 13.65 -8.52 -7.22
CA SER A 136 13.60 -7.15 -7.71
C SER A 136 12.95 -6.23 -6.67
N HIS A 137 13.21 -4.93 -6.77
CA HIS A 137 12.53 -3.95 -5.94
C HIS A 137 12.41 -2.61 -6.64
N ILE A 138 11.38 -1.85 -6.26
CA ILE A 138 11.18 -0.47 -6.70
C ILE A 138 10.85 0.37 -5.47
N VAL A 139 11.54 1.47 -5.32
CA VAL A 139 11.30 2.47 -4.29
C VAL A 139 11.16 3.85 -4.92
N GLN A 140 10.58 4.79 -4.19
CA GLN A 140 10.41 6.18 -4.62
C GLN A 140 9.56 6.35 -5.90
N LEU A 141 8.46 5.59 -6.00
CA LEU A 141 7.49 5.75 -7.10
C LEU A 141 6.85 7.14 -7.14
N GLY A 142 6.89 7.87 -6.02
CA GLY A 142 6.27 9.18 -5.90
C GLY A 142 4.75 9.14 -5.84
N ASP A 143 4.10 10.28 -6.11
CA ASP A 143 2.64 10.40 -6.05
C ASP A 143 1.94 9.98 -7.36
N ARG A 144 2.69 9.73 -8.41
CA ARG A 144 2.19 9.31 -9.73
C ARG A 144 2.96 8.08 -10.18
N PRO A 145 2.37 6.88 -10.08
CA PRO A 145 3.01 5.69 -10.59
C PRO A 145 3.15 5.81 -12.10
N GLN A 146 4.38 5.68 -12.57
CA GLN A 146 4.69 5.63 -14.01
C GLN A 146 4.88 4.17 -14.37
N MET A 147 4.17 3.71 -15.42
CA MET A 147 4.26 2.32 -15.87
C MET A 147 5.70 1.94 -16.21
N ASP A 148 6.44 2.84 -16.88
CA ASP A 148 7.83 2.60 -17.26
C ASP A 148 8.74 2.25 -16.10
N LYS A 149 8.50 2.83 -14.91
CA LYS A 149 9.26 2.50 -13.70
C LYS A 149 8.86 1.15 -13.10
N LEU A 150 7.58 0.75 -13.27
CA LEU A 150 7.07 -0.52 -12.78
C LEU A 150 7.51 -1.68 -13.67
N ILE A 151 7.55 -1.48 -15.00
CA ILE A 151 7.83 -2.52 -15.98
C ILE A 151 9.12 -3.26 -15.67
N GLY A 152 10.21 -2.57 -15.31
CA GLY A 152 11.50 -3.20 -15.06
C GLY A 152 11.46 -4.30 -14.00
N ALA A 153 10.90 -4.02 -12.83
CA ALA A 153 10.83 -5.01 -11.74
C ALA A 153 9.73 -6.05 -11.97
N VAL A 154 8.62 -5.64 -12.56
CA VAL A 154 7.51 -6.54 -12.94
C VAL A 154 7.98 -7.54 -13.98
N LYS A 155 8.73 -7.08 -14.99
CA LYS A 155 9.28 -7.92 -16.06
C LYS A 155 10.17 -9.04 -15.50
N VAL A 156 11.00 -8.76 -14.49
CA VAL A 156 11.82 -9.80 -13.83
C VAL A 156 10.95 -10.94 -13.28
N MET A 157 9.79 -10.62 -12.73
CA MET A 157 8.86 -11.62 -12.20
C MET A 157 8.11 -12.37 -13.31
N LEU A 158 7.71 -11.68 -14.37
CA LEU A 158 7.03 -12.29 -15.52
C LEU A 158 7.97 -13.18 -16.33
N ASP A 159 9.18 -12.71 -16.61
CA ASP A 159 10.23 -13.52 -17.26
C ASP A 159 10.59 -14.74 -16.41
N GLY A 160 10.62 -14.58 -15.07
CA GLY A 160 10.81 -15.69 -14.14
C GLY A 160 9.70 -16.74 -14.21
N TYR A 161 8.46 -16.32 -14.38
CA TYR A 161 7.32 -17.24 -14.58
C TYR A 161 7.39 -17.94 -15.94
N THR A 162 7.70 -17.20 -17.01
CA THR A 162 7.79 -17.73 -18.37
C THR A 162 8.97 -18.70 -18.53
N SER A 163 10.09 -18.47 -17.79
CA SER A 163 11.27 -19.35 -17.78
C SER A 163 11.21 -20.48 -16.75
N ASP A 164 10.03 -20.79 -16.26
CA ASP A 164 9.79 -21.86 -15.27
C ASP A 164 10.54 -21.68 -13.95
N ARG A 165 10.94 -20.45 -13.59
CA ARG A 165 11.53 -20.15 -12.28
C ARG A 165 10.46 -20.06 -11.19
N PHE A 166 9.23 -19.71 -11.53
CA PHE A 166 8.07 -19.69 -10.65
C PHE A 166 6.96 -20.59 -11.20
N ASP A 167 6.31 -21.31 -10.31
CA ASP A 167 5.14 -22.11 -10.63
C ASP A 167 3.84 -21.33 -10.38
N ARG A 168 3.92 -20.33 -9.47
CA ARG A 168 2.82 -19.42 -9.13
C ARG A 168 3.37 -18.02 -8.88
N LEU A 169 2.63 -17.01 -9.30
CA LEU A 169 2.92 -15.61 -9.01
C LEU A 169 1.76 -14.99 -8.25
N MET A 170 2.05 -14.46 -7.07
CA MET A 170 1.08 -13.84 -6.17
C MET A 170 1.25 -12.33 -6.14
N LEU A 171 0.17 -11.60 -5.85
CA LEU A 171 0.14 -10.16 -5.74
C LEU A 171 -0.45 -9.75 -4.39
N GLY A 172 0.37 -9.16 -3.52
CA GLY A 172 -0.03 -8.65 -2.22
C GLY A 172 -0.12 -7.12 -2.24
N TYR A 173 -1.29 -6.57 -1.95
CA TYR A 173 -1.52 -5.13 -1.93
C TYR A 173 -2.68 -4.76 -1.00
N THR A 174 -2.95 -3.46 -0.83
CA THR A 174 -4.12 -2.99 -0.09
C THR A 174 -5.18 -2.47 -1.04
N ARG A 175 -6.29 -3.20 -1.13
CA ARG A 175 -7.47 -2.85 -1.94
C ARG A 175 -8.18 -1.65 -1.33
N PHE A 176 -8.54 -0.70 -2.18
CA PHE A 176 -9.35 0.45 -1.78
C PHE A 176 -10.84 0.12 -1.84
N VAL A 177 -11.49 -0.03 -0.69
CA VAL A 177 -12.94 -0.23 -0.60
C VAL A 177 -13.65 1.12 -0.52
N ASN A 178 -13.27 1.93 0.47
CA ASN A 178 -13.74 3.30 0.65
C ASN A 178 -12.76 4.10 1.54
N THR A 179 -13.07 5.36 1.82
CA THR A 179 -12.22 6.24 2.62
C THR A 179 -11.93 5.70 4.03
N MET A 180 -12.84 4.94 4.62
CA MET A 180 -12.71 4.41 5.97
C MET A 180 -12.19 2.98 6.00
N LYS A 181 -12.38 2.20 4.94
CA LYS A 181 -12.01 0.79 4.86
C LYS A 181 -11.01 0.54 3.72
N GLN A 182 -9.82 0.07 4.09
CA GLN A 182 -8.78 -0.43 3.19
C GLN A 182 -8.49 -1.87 3.61
N GLU A 183 -8.47 -2.78 2.65
CA GLU A 183 -8.41 -4.22 2.88
C GLU A 183 -7.11 -4.80 2.33
N PRO A 184 -6.22 -5.34 3.18
CA PRO A 184 -5.03 -6.04 2.70
C PRO A 184 -5.46 -7.36 2.06
N VAL A 185 -4.95 -7.63 0.86
CA VAL A 185 -5.27 -8.83 0.09
C VAL A 185 -4.02 -9.44 -0.51
N ILE A 186 -4.03 -10.77 -0.65
CA ILE A 186 -3.08 -11.52 -1.48
C ILE A 186 -3.91 -12.27 -2.50
N GLU A 187 -3.63 -12.04 -3.77
CA GLU A 187 -4.35 -12.64 -4.90
C GLU A 187 -3.38 -13.36 -5.82
N GLN A 188 -3.81 -14.47 -6.40
CA GLN A 188 -3.04 -15.13 -7.44
C GLN A 188 -3.06 -14.25 -8.70
N LEU A 189 -1.86 -13.91 -9.21
CA LEU A 189 -1.70 -13.18 -10.45
C LEU A 189 -1.53 -14.14 -11.63
N LEU A 190 -0.69 -15.17 -11.45
CA LEU A 190 -0.43 -16.23 -12.42
C LEU A 190 -0.38 -17.60 -11.71
N PRO A 191 -0.88 -18.66 -12.38
CA PRO A 191 -1.66 -18.64 -13.62
C PRO A 191 -2.98 -17.89 -13.45
N LEU A 192 -3.48 -17.30 -14.54
CA LEU A 192 -4.80 -16.66 -14.55
C LEU A 192 -5.89 -17.73 -14.51
N SER A 193 -6.79 -17.64 -13.53
CA SER A 193 -7.97 -18.51 -13.54
C SER A 193 -8.89 -18.16 -14.71
N GLY A 194 -9.50 -19.17 -15.33
CA GLY A 194 -10.49 -18.98 -16.38
C GLY A 194 -11.66 -18.07 -15.96
N GLU A 195 -12.05 -18.11 -14.67
CA GLU A 195 -13.06 -17.22 -14.09
C GLU A 195 -12.64 -15.75 -14.13
N ARG A 196 -11.34 -15.46 -13.95
CA ARG A 196 -10.81 -14.08 -13.95
C ARG A 196 -10.74 -13.50 -15.36
N LEU A 197 -10.46 -14.32 -16.34
CA LEU A 197 -10.49 -13.93 -17.74
C LEU A 197 -11.94 -13.72 -18.21
N GLY A 198 -12.85 -14.60 -17.76
CA GLY A 198 -14.27 -14.60 -18.11
C GLY A 198 -14.53 -15.12 -19.51
N ALA A 199 -15.80 -15.30 -19.84
CA ALA A 199 -16.24 -15.57 -21.21
C ALA A 199 -16.25 -14.26 -22.02
N PRO A 200 -16.00 -14.31 -23.35
CA PRO A 200 -16.15 -13.15 -24.20
C PRO A 200 -17.60 -12.66 -24.22
N GLU A 201 -17.81 -11.36 -24.18
CA GLU A 201 -19.16 -10.75 -24.20
C GLU A 201 -19.91 -10.98 -25.51
N THR A 202 -19.17 -11.24 -26.59
CA THR A 202 -19.71 -11.42 -27.94
C THR A 202 -18.98 -12.55 -28.67
N VAL A 203 -19.67 -13.24 -29.59
CA VAL A 203 -19.10 -14.35 -30.36
C VAL A 203 -18.70 -13.87 -31.76
N TRP A 204 -17.62 -13.08 -31.81
CA TRP A 204 -16.99 -12.62 -33.07
C TRP A 204 -15.48 -12.69 -32.92
N ASP A 205 -14.77 -12.89 -34.02
CA ASP A 205 -13.32 -13.04 -34.05
C ASP A 205 -12.65 -11.79 -34.63
N TYR A 206 -11.36 -11.59 -34.29
CA TYR A 206 -10.55 -10.52 -34.79
C TYR A 206 -9.72 -10.96 -36.00
N ILE A 207 -9.34 -10.01 -36.85
CA ILE A 207 -8.28 -10.21 -37.82
C ILE A 207 -6.96 -9.97 -37.11
N TYR A 208 -6.09 -10.98 -37.07
CA TYR A 208 -4.81 -10.92 -36.36
C TYR A 208 -3.67 -10.61 -37.32
N GLU A 209 -2.84 -9.63 -36.96
CA GLU A 209 -1.61 -9.30 -37.67
C GLU A 209 -0.45 -9.21 -36.66
N PRO A 210 0.69 -9.94 -36.85
CA PRO A 210 0.95 -10.87 -37.93
C PRO A 210 0.24 -12.21 -37.79
N GLU A 211 0.01 -12.71 -36.57
CA GLU A 211 -0.67 -13.98 -36.25
C GLU A 211 -1.27 -13.95 -34.84
N ALA A 212 -2.32 -14.74 -34.62
CA ALA A 212 -3.09 -14.78 -33.38
C ALA A 212 -2.20 -15.05 -32.13
N ARG A 213 -1.20 -15.94 -32.25
CA ARG A 213 -0.29 -16.29 -31.15
C ARG A 213 0.54 -15.09 -30.69
N ALA A 214 1.21 -14.39 -31.62
CA ALA A 214 2.03 -13.24 -31.30
C ALA A 214 1.21 -12.11 -30.68
N VAL A 215 -0.01 -11.90 -31.16
CA VAL A 215 -0.95 -10.91 -30.60
C VAL A 215 -1.38 -11.31 -29.20
N LEU A 216 -1.73 -12.61 -28.96
CA LEU A 216 -2.11 -13.10 -27.65
C LEU A 216 -0.98 -12.92 -26.62
N ASP A 217 0.26 -13.26 -26.97
CA ASP A 217 1.43 -13.12 -26.09
C ASP A 217 1.61 -11.66 -25.63
N GLN A 218 1.45 -10.70 -26.57
CA GLN A 218 1.53 -9.28 -26.24
C GLN A 218 0.35 -8.80 -25.39
N VAL A 219 -0.87 -9.19 -25.75
CA VAL A 219 -2.09 -8.81 -25.03
C VAL A 219 -2.08 -9.35 -23.61
N MET A 220 -1.68 -10.61 -23.42
CA MET A 220 -1.58 -11.23 -22.09
C MET A 220 -0.56 -10.52 -21.20
N THR A 221 0.61 -10.19 -21.75
CA THR A 221 1.60 -9.41 -21.01
C THR A 221 1.04 -8.04 -20.60
N ARG A 222 0.40 -7.32 -21.51
CA ARG A 222 -0.22 -6.01 -21.23
C ARG A 222 -1.36 -6.12 -20.23
N TYR A 223 -2.11 -7.21 -20.24
CA TYR A 223 -3.17 -7.45 -19.28
C TYR A 223 -2.59 -7.60 -17.85
N ILE A 224 -1.54 -8.39 -17.68
CA ILE A 224 -0.88 -8.55 -16.38
C ILE A 224 -0.27 -7.23 -15.90
N GLU A 225 0.39 -6.48 -16.78
CA GLU A 225 0.90 -5.13 -16.46
C GLU A 225 -0.22 -4.20 -15.99
N ALA A 226 -1.39 -4.24 -16.64
CA ALA A 226 -2.55 -3.44 -16.26
C ALA A 226 -3.11 -3.84 -14.89
N LEU A 227 -3.17 -5.14 -14.56
CA LEU A 227 -3.59 -5.63 -13.24
C LEU A 227 -2.65 -5.13 -12.13
N ILE A 228 -1.33 -5.18 -12.35
CA ILE A 228 -0.35 -4.69 -11.38
C ILE A 228 -0.46 -3.17 -11.23
N TYR A 229 -0.62 -2.44 -12.32
CA TYR A 229 -0.82 -0.99 -12.28
C TYR A 229 -2.08 -0.60 -11.54
N GLN A 230 -3.17 -1.34 -11.73
CA GLN A 230 -4.41 -1.16 -10.97
C GLN A 230 -4.17 -1.39 -9.48
N ALA A 231 -3.50 -2.47 -9.09
CA ALA A 231 -3.18 -2.77 -7.69
C ALA A 231 -2.30 -1.68 -7.05
N VAL A 232 -1.30 -1.16 -7.77
CA VAL A 232 -0.48 -0.02 -7.32
C VAL A 232 -1.35 1.22 -7.13
N SER A 233 -2.25 1.52 -8.05
CA SER A 233 -3.15 2.68 -7.99
C SER A 233 -4.14 2.57 -6.82
N GLU A 234 -4.68 1.39 -6.57
CA GLU A 234 -5.54 1.10 -5.42
C GLU A 234 -4.78 1.23 -4.09
N ASN A 235 -3.55 0.69 -4.02
CA ASN A 235 -2.70 0.83 -2.84
C ASN A 235 -2.37 2.30 -2.55
N MET A 236 -2.11 3.11 -3.58
CA MET A 236 -1.87 4.54 -3.43
C MET A 236 -3.11 5.30 -2.93
N ALA A 237 -4.30 4.97 -3.42
CA ALA A 237 -5.55 5.54 -2.94
C ALA A 237 -5.80 5.15 -1.47
N SER A 238 -5.55 3.89 -1.12
CA SER A 238 -5.60 3.36 0.24
C SER A 238 -4.61 4.07 1.16
N GLU A 239 -3.38 4.31 0.71
CA GLU A 239 -2.34 5.02 1.44
C GLU A 239 -2.77 6.44 1.81
N GLN A 240 -3.26 7.22 0.84
CA GLN A 240 -3.65 8.60 1.10
C GLN A 240 -4.90 8.68 1.97
N SER A 241 -5.83 7.75 1.82
CA SER A 241 -7.02 7.63 2.67
C SER A 241 -6.66 7.31 4.12
N ALA A 242 -5.84 6.27 4.33
CA ALA A 242 -5.38 5.89 5.66
C ALA A 242 -4.54 7.00 6.32
N ARG A 243 -3.71 7.71 5.54
CA ARG A 243 -2.95 8.86 6.05
C ARG A 243 -3.86 10.01 6.44
N MET A 244 -4.88 10.34 5.68
CA MET A 244 -5.85 11.37 6.01
C MET A 244 -6.53 11.06 7.35
N VAL A 245 -7.03 9.84 7.54
CA VAL A 245 -7.69 9.41 8.77
C VAL A 245 -6.71 9.43 9.96
N ALA A 246 -5.49 8.91 9.78
CA ALA A 246 -4.47 8.90 10.83
C ALA A 246 -4.04 10.32 11.24
N MET A 247 -3.90 11.24 10.29
CA MET A 247 -3.52 12.63 10.59
C MET A 247 -4.66 13.41 11.24
N LYS A 248 -5.91 13.14 10.87
CA LYS A 248 -7.08 13.67 11.58
C LYS A 248 -7.09 13.24 13.03
N ALA A 249 -6.99 11.95 13.29
CA ALA A 249 -6.94 11.41 14.65
C ALA A 249 -5.76 11.98 15.47
N ALA A 250 -4.59 12.10 14.85
CA ALA A 250 -3.42 12.71 15.50
C ALA A 250 -3.64 14.19 15.83
N SER A 251 -4.34 14.94 14.96
CA SER A 251 -4.68 16.35 15.20
C SER A 251 -5.70 16.52 16.33
N ASP A 252 -6.70 15.63 16.39
CA ASP A 252 -7.73 15.64 17.44
C ASP A 252 -7.11 15.25 18.81
N ASN A 253 -6.28 14.20 18.84
CA ASN A 253 -5.54 13.81 20.06
C ASN A 253 -4.59 14.93 20.55
N ALA A 254 -3.95 15.64 19.62
CA ALA A 254 -3.12 16.79 19.98
C ALA A 254 -3.93 17.94 20.59
N ALA A 255 -5.18 18.15 20.16
CA ALA A 255 -6.08 19.13 20.76
C ALA A 255 -6.38 18.77 22.22
N THR A 256 -6.82 17.54 22.46
CA THR A 256 -7.10 17.03 23.83
C THR A 256 -5.89 17.17 24.74
N LEU A 257 -4.70 16.79 24.26
CA LEU A 257 -3.46 16.89 25.03
C LEU A 257 -3.09 18.37 25.36
N ILE A 258 -3.38 19.31 24.46
CA ILE A 258 -3.18 20.74 24.72
C ILE A 258 -4.09 21.21 25.87
N ASP A 259 -5.34 20.80 25.88
CA ASP A 259 -6.31 21.19 26.91
C ASP A 259 -5.90 20.61 28.28
N GLU A 260 -5.52 19.35 28.34
CA GLU A 260 -4.99 18.70 29.55
C GLU A 260 -3.74 19.41 30.09
N LEU A 261 -2.75 19.66 29.22
CA LEU A 261 -1.52 20.35 29.62
C LEU A 261 -1.78 21.79 30.08
N THR A 262 -2.77 22.48 29.48
CA THR A 262 -3.15 23.84 29.87
C THR A 262 -3.76 23.84 31.26
N LEU A 263 -4.59 22.84 31.60
CA LEU A 263 -5.15 22.69 32.95
C LEU A 263 -4.05 22.45 33.98
N ILE A 264 -3.11 21.54 33.68
CA ILE A 264 -1.96 21.27 34.56
C ILE A 264 -1.08 22.53 34.72
N TYR A 265 -0.84 23.27 33.64
CA TYR A 265 -0.09 24.51 33.66
C TYR A 265 -0.74 25.54 34.59
N ASN A 266 -2.05 25.77 34.48
CA ASN A 266 -2.79 26.71 35.30
C ASN A 266 -2.78 26.31 36.77
N LYS A 267 -2.97 25.02 37.08
CA LYS A 267 -2.89 24.48 38.45
C LYS A 267 -1.50 24.72 39.08
N ASN A 268 -0.45 24.37 38.34
CA ASN A 268 0.93 24.58 38.84
C ASN A 268 1.28 26.07 38.99
N ARG A 269 0.79 26.91 38.07
CA ARG A 269 0.99 28.36 38.18
C ARG A 269 0.30 28.91 39.42
N GLN A 270 -0.96 28.55 39.70
CA GLN A 270 -1.69 28.98 40.89
C GLN A 270 -1.01 28.50 42.15
N ALA A 271 -0.58 27.23 42.22
CA ALA A 271 0.14 26.68 43.35
C ALA A 271 1.48 27.44 43.61
N GLY A 272 2.20 27.79 42.53
CA GLY A 272 3.42 28.60 42.63
C GLY A 272 3.16 30.00 43.23
N ILE A 273 2.16 30.71 42.70
CA ILE A 273 1.75 32.03 43.18
C ILE A 273 1.33 31.93 44.66
N THR A 274 0.50 30.93 45.02
CA THR A 274 0.08 30.77 46.42
C THR A 274 1.27 30.48 47.36
N LYS A 275 2.24 29.69 46.91
CA LYS A 275 3.44 29.39 47.66
C LYS A 275 4.28 30.66 47.87
N GLU A 276 4.53 31.45 46.83
CA GLU A 276 5.26 32.72 46.90
C GLU A 276 4.57 33.72 47.85
N LEU A 277 3.24 33.85 47.76
CA LEU A 277 2.45 34.68 48.68
C LEU A 277 2.58 34.22 50.13
N SER A 278 2.49 32.90 50.38
CA SER A 278 2.62 32.32 51.73
C SER A 278 4.02 32.56 52.30
N GLU A 279 5.08 32.47 51.47
CA GLU A 279 6.46 32.76 51.87
C GLU A 279 6.66 34.25 52.21
N ILE A 280 6.06 35.16 51.41
CA ILE A 280 6.12 36.62 51.70
C ILE A 280 5.39 36.94 53.02
N VAL A 281 4.17 36.43 53.18
CA VAL A 281 3.39 36.67 54.40
C VAL A 281 4.06 36.05 55.63
N GLY A 282 4.59 34.84 55.52
CA GLY A 282 5.31 34.17 56.61
C GLY A 282 6.64 34.92 56.96
N GLY A 283 7.34 35.44 55.99
CA GLY A 283 8.53 36.27 56.22
C GLY A 283 8.24 37.61 56.88
N ALA A 284 7.12 38.27 56.49
CA ALA A 284 6.68 39.51 57.12
C ALA A 284 6.17 39.33 58.55
N ALA A 285 5.67 38.15 58.93
CA ALA A 285 5.26 37.85 60.31
C ALA A 285 6.40 37.40 61.21
N ALA A 286 7.60 37.16 60.67
CA ALA A 286 8.79 36.76 61.39
C ALA A 286 9.75 37.95 61.71
N VAL A 287 9.43 39.14 61.23
CA VAL A 287 10.09 40.43 61.53
C VAL A 287 9.19 41.23 62.49
#